data_d8f1ccc5d3f36efc3be33ca835058518
#
_entry.id   d8f1ccc5d3f36efc3be33ca835058518
#
_cell.length_a   1.000
_cell.length_b   1.000
_cell.length_c   1.000
_cell.angle_alpha   90.00
_cell.angle_beta   90.00
_cell.angle_gamma   90.00
#
_symmetry.space_group_name_H-M   'P 1'
#
loop_
_entity.id
_entity.type
_entity.pdbx_description
1 polymer ?
#
loop_
_entity_poly.entity_id
_entity_poly.type
_entity_poly.pdbx_seq_one_letter_code
_entity_poly.pdbx_strand_id
1 'polypeptide(L)'
;MQELPAEWYGFQYRLDKTVHDDVYDIYSYINEAIHHSVTVYYHEETKEYKLRIRIGQIEFCRIECIAAKLDVFETLLRAQFDDILHDLVEFNPKTVSHIILAKHITEWKYQSLLPETLEGFTLFIRPSEPVRITNGSYIVFDYEDFSCDSNFIIYYNMFRDEFFGEARINNIPDMNYVFDSQKLSELQEKLTLHLIPRLQEIHQRAKEARK
;
A
#
# COMPACT_ATOMS: atom_id res chain seq x y z
N MET A 1 16.90 -22.43 16.97
CA MET A 1 16.02 -21.63 16.08
C MET A 1 14.61 -21.69 16.65
N GLN A 2 14.01 -20.56 16.96
CA GLN A 2 12.59 -20.54 17.28
C GLN A 2 11.85 -20.77 15.95
N GLU A 3 11.02 -21.80 15.89
CA GLU A 3 10.23 -22.07 14.68
C GLU A 3 9.28 -20.91 14.42
N LEU A 4 9.15 -20.52 13.17
CA LEU A 4 8.19 -19.50 12.76
C LEU A 4 6.77 -20.05 12.96
N PRO A 5 5.85 -19.31 13.58
CA PRO A 5 4.47 -19.77 13.76
C PRO A 5 3.81 -20.09 12.40
N ALA A 6 2.99 -21.14 12.35
CA ALA A 6 2.23 -21.47 11.16
C ALA A 6 1.15 -20.41 10.86
N GLU A 7 0.68 -19.74 11.92
CA GLU A 7 -0.28 -18.65 11.85
C GLU A 7 0.12 -17.51 12.81
N TRP A 8 -0.02 -16.24 12.36
CA TRP A 8 0.29 -15.06 13.14
C TRP A 8 -0.65 -13.91 12.76
N TYR A 9 -1.48 -13.43 13.68
CA TYR A 9 -2.51 -12.39 13.44
C TYR A 9 -3.41 -12.65 12.21
N GLY A 10 -3.78 -13.93 11.97
CA GLY A 10 -4.57 -14.32 10.80
C GLY A 10 -3.78 -14.46 9.50
N PHE A 11 -2.47 -14.17 9.52
CA PHE A 11 -1.58 -14.48 8.42
C PHE A 11 -1.12 -15.94 8.49
N GLN A 12 -1.20 -16.65 7.37
CA GLN A 12 -0.72 -18.01 7.22
C GLN A 12 0.70 -18.03 6.68
N TYR A 13 1.59 -18.79 7.35
CA TYR A 13 2.96 -19.00 6.87
C TYR A 13 2.96 -19.82 5.59
N ARG A 14 3.74 -19.39 4.61
CA ARG A 14 3.98 -20.10 3.37
C ARG A 14 5.48 -20.07 3.05
N LEU A 15 6.08 -21.27 2.95
CA LEU A 15 7.43 -21.37 2.40
C LEU A 15 7.37 -21.05 0.91
N ASP A 16 7.99 -19.98 0.51
CA ASP A 16 8.11 -19.60 -0.89
C ASP A 16 9.49 -19.99 -1.41
N LYS A 17 9.56 -20.39 -2.68
CA LYS A 17 10.81 -20.68 -3.40
C LYS A 17 10.74 -20.11 -4.81
N THR A 18 9.96 -19.07 -4.96
CA THR A 18 9.74 -18.42 -6.26
C THR A 18 10.95 -17.56 -6.59
N VAL A 19 11.42 -17.66 -7.82
CA VAL A 19 12.51 -16.84 -8.35
C VAL A 19 11.96 -16.06 -9.53
N HIS A 20 12.01 -14.74 -9.42
CA HIS A 20 11.66 -13.82 -10.49
C HIS A 20 12.85 -12.91 -10.74
N ASP A 21 13.48 -13.03 -11.91
CA ASP A 21 14.70 -12.29 -12.26
C ASP A 21 15.75 -12.42 -11.15
N ASP A 22 16.09 -11.29 -10.49
CA ASP A 22 17.08 -11.23 -9.41
C ASP A 22 16.46 -11.31 -8.00
N VAL A 23 15.17 -11.65 -7.86
CA VAL A 23 14.44 -11.70 -6.60
C VAL A 23 14.15 -13.16 -6.23
N TYR A 24 14.60 -13.56 -5.04
CA TYR A 24 14.40 -14.89 -4.46
C TYR A 24 13.47 -14.78 -3.26
N ASP A 25 12.18 -15.08 -3.43
CA ASP A 25 11.23 -15.14 -2.32
C ASP A 25 11.58 -16.35 -1.43
N ILE A 26 11.71 -16.11 -0.12
CA ILE A 26 12.14 -17.13 0.85
C ILE A 26 10.93 -17.70 1.58
N TYR A 27 10.14 -16.84 2.17
CA TYR A 27 8.85 -17.20 2.78
C TYR A 27 7.93 -15.99 2.86
N SER A 28 6.64 -16.25 2.99
CA SER A 28 5.61 -15.24 3.11
C SER A 28 4.66 -15.54 4.26
N TYR A 29 4.09 -14.50 4.83
CA TYR A 29 2.90 -14.53 5.65
C TYR A 29 1.77 -13.85 4.89
N ILE A 30 0.69 -14.57 4.61
CA ILE A 30 -0.40 -14.13 3.74
C ILE A 30 -1.73 -14.17 4.50
N ASN A 31 -2.47 -13.08 4.47
CA ASN A 31 -3.85 -13.01 4.93
C ASN A 31 -4.75 -12.71 3.72
N GLU A 32 -5.30 -13.78 3.14
CA GLU A 32 -6.14 -13.70 1.95
C GLU A 32 -7.47 -12.95 2.21
N ALA A 33 -7.96 -12.99 3.46
CA ALA A 33 -9.24 -12.35 3.81
C ALA A 33 -9.20 -10.83 3.70
N ILE A 34 -8.03 -10.23 3.91
CA ILE A 34 -7.81 -8.79 3.84
C ILE A 34 -6.85 -8.39 2.71
N HIS A 35 -6.47 -9.33 1.85
CA HIS A 35 -5.52 -9.11 0.75
C HIS A 35 -4.19 -8.49 1.18
N HIS A 36 -3.66 -8.88 2.35
CA HIS A 36 -2.37 -8.41 2.86
C HIS A 36 -1.34 -9.54 2.86
N SER A 37 -0.09 -9.20 2.61
CA SER A 37 1.02 -10.15 2.77
C SER A 37 2.32 -9.45 3.16
N VAL A 38 3.19 -10.24 3.79
CA VAL A 38 4.56 -9.87 4.12
C VAL A 38 5.48 -10.95 3.58
N THR A 39 6.41 -10.59 2.69
CA THR A 39 7.32 -11.54 2.04
C THR A 39 8.75 -11.19 2.37
N VAL A 40 9.49 -12.15 2.91
CA VAL A 40 10.94 -12.10 3.07
C VAL A 40 11.58 -12.58 1.77
N TYR A 41 12.48 -11.77 1.22
CA TYR A 41 13.17 -12.10 -0.02
C TYR A 41 14.63 -11.65 -0.01
N TYR A 42 15.42 -12.27 -0.89
CA TYR A 42 16.78 -11.86 -1.20
C TYR A 42 16.83 -11.25 -2.60
N HIS A 43 17.48 -10.11 -2.74
CA HIS A 43 17.65 -9.42 -4.01
C HIS A 43 19.10 -9.53 -4.46
N GLU A 44 19.36 -10.32 -5.52
CA GLU A 44 20.70 -10.69 -5.96
C GLU A 44 21.48 -9.48 -6.49
N GLU A 45 20.84 -8.57 -7.23
CA GLU A 45 21.50 -7.39 -7.78
C GLU A 45 22.07 -6.49 -6.68
N THR A 46 21.29 -6.22 -5.63
CA THR A 46 21.74 -5.40 -4.50
C THR A 46 22.45 -6.19 -3.41
N LYS A 47 22.39 -7.54 -3.46
CA LYS A 47 22.92 -8.48 -2.47
C LYS A 47 22.38 -8.22 -1.05
N GLU A 48 21.08 -8.03 -0.95
CA GLU A 48 20.40 -7.64 0.27
C GLU A 48 19.20 -8.54 0.55
N TYR A 49 19.00 -8.85 1.83
CA TYR A 49 17.74 -9.37 2.37
C TYR A 49 16.79 -8.20 2.61
N LYS A 50 15.53 -8.36 2.22
CA LYS A 50 14.51 -7.30 2.28
C LYS A 50 13.17 -7.86 2.74
N LEU A 51 12.29 -6.96 3.19
CA LEU A 51 10.92 -7.25 3.56
C LEU A 51 9.97 -6.48 2.64
N ARG A 52 9.19 -7.19 1.83
CA ARG A 52 8.13 -6.65 0.99
C ARG A 52 6.80 -6.75 1.72
N ILE A 53 6.07 -5.66 1.75
CA ILE A 53 4.69 -5.59 2.25
C ILE A 53 3.78 -5.39 1.05
N ARG A 54 2.67 -6.14 1.04
CA ARG A 54 1.58 -5.95 0.10
C ARG A 54 0.30 -5.65 0.86
N ILE A 55 -0.38 -4.58 0.43
CA ILE A 55 -1.70 -4.16 0.92
C ILE A 55 -2.57 -3.99 -0.32
N GLY A 56 -3.53 -4.89 -0.53
CA GLY A 56 -4.28 -4.96 -1.77
C GLY A 56 -3.37 -5.21 -2.98
N GLN A 57 -3.40 -4.30 -3.95
CA GLN A 57 -2.54 -4.33 -5.15
C GLN A 57 -1.26 -3.49 -5.00
N ILE A 58 -1.05 -2.85 -3.83
CA ILE A 58 0.10 -1.99 -3.60
C ILE A 58 1.21 -2.79 -2.92
N GLU A 59 2.42 -2.70 -3.45
CA GLU A 59 3.61 -3.32 -2.88
C GLU A 59 4.68 -2.26 -2.57
N PHE A 60 5.33 -2.41 -1.42
CA PHE A 60 6.46 -1.58 -1.03
C PHE A 60 7.44 -2.33 -0.11
N CYS A 61 8.68 -1.89 -0.10
CA CYS A 61 9.72 -2.45 0.76
C CYS A 61 9.83 -1.64 2.06
N ARG A 62 9.97 -2.33 3.20
CA ARG A 62 10.30 -1.68 4.47
C ARG A 62 11.80 -1.40 4.52
N ILE A 63 12.17 -0.12 4.42
CA ILE A 63 13.59 0.31 4.39
C ILE A 63 14.31 -0.09 5.67
N GLU A 64 13.62 -0.04 6.79
CA GLU A 64 14.16 -0.38 8.11
C GLU A 64 14.56 -1.88 8.22
N CYS A 65 14.02 -2.71 7.31
CA CYS A 65 14.28 -4.15 7.24
C CYS A 65 15.14 -4.52 6.02
N ILE A 66 16.15 -3.72 5.68
CA ILE A 66 17.12 -4.04 4.63
C ILE A 66 18.48 -4.33 5.24
N ALA A 67 19.08 -5.45 4.91
CA ALA A 67 20.44 -5.79 5.33
C ALA A 67 21.17 -6.71 4.32
N ALA A 68 22.47 -6.45 4.15
CA ALA A 68 23.31 -7.30 3.29
C ALA A 68 23.71 -8.64 3.96
N LYS A 69 23.65 -8.73 5.29
CA LYS A 69 24.01 -9.92 6.07
C LYS A 69 22.77 -10.54 6.68
N LEU A 70 22.65 -11.86 6.58
CA LEU A 70 21.51 -12.61 7.10
C LEU A 70 21.33 -12.47 8.61
N ASP A 71 22.41 -12.52 9.38
CA ASP A 71 22.39 -12.40 10.85
C ASP A 71 21.87 -11.02 11.29
N VAL A 72 22.25 -9.97 10.58
CA VAL A 72 21.74 -8.60 10.81
C VAL A 72 20.27 -8.53 10.46
N PHE A 73 19.89 -9.06 9.30
CA PHE A 73 18.50 -9.10 8.85
C PHE A 73 17.60 -9.87 9.82
N GLU A 74 18.02 -11.06 10.28
CA GLU A 74 17.29 -11.82 11.29
C GLU A 74 17.08 -11.02 12.59
N THR A 75 18.10 -10.26 13.02
CA THR A 75 17.99 -9.41 14.20
C THR A 75 16.94 -8.32 14.01
N LEU A 76 16.95 -7.64 12.86
CA LEU A 76 15.94 -6.63 12.51
C LEU A 76 14.53 -7.21 12.46
N LEU A 77 14.36 -8.39 11.82
CA LEU A 77 13.07 -9.06 11.77
C LEU A 77 12.56 -9.42 13.16
N ARG A 78 13.39 -10.04 14.00
CA ARG A 78 12.98 -10.41 15.37
C ARG A 78 12.55 -9.21 16.22
N ALA A 79 13.11 -8.04 15.94
CA ALA A 79 12.78 -6.83 16.69
C ALA A 79 11.48 -6.16 16.20
N GLN A 80 11.04 -6.39 14.96
CA GLN A 80 9.99 -5.57 14.35
C GLN A 80 8.85 -6.39 13.72
N PHE A 81 9.02 -7.68 13.48
CA PHE A 81 8.10 -8.47 12.66
C PHE A 81 6.71 -8.61 13.30
N ASP A 82 6.65 -8.76 14.61
CA ASP A 82 5.38 -8.81 15.36
C ASP A 82 4.58 -7.50 15.18
N ASP A 83 5.24 -6.37 15.41
CA ASP A 83 4.61 -5.04 15.23
C ASP A 83 4.17 -4.82 13.78
N ILE A 84 4.99 -5.27 12.80
CA ILE A 84 4.64 -5.14 11.36
C ILE A 84 3.38 -5.92 11.03
N LEU A 85 3.27 -7.18 11.46
CA LEU A 85 2.08 -7.99 11.21
C LEU A 85 0.86 -7.44 11.95
N HIS A 86 1.04 -6.98 13.19
CA HIS A 86 -0.03 -6.37 13.97
C HIS A 86 -0.56 -5.10 13.31
N ASP A 87 0.33 -4.18 12.89
CA ASP A 87 -0.04 -2.92 12.23
C ASP A 87 -0.75 -3.13 10.87
N LEU A 88 -0.56 -4.29 10.25
CA LEU A 88 -1.27 -4.65 9.02
C LEU A 88 -2.71 -5.15 9.26
N VAL A 89 -3.05 -5.52 10.49
CA VAL A 89 -4.39 -5.99 10.86
C VAL A 89 -5.14 -4.91 11.63
N GLU A 90 -4.45 -4.15 12.46
CA GLU A 90 -5.05 -3.14 13.33
C GLU A 90 -4.37 -1.79 13.12
N PHE A 91 -5.15 -0.80 12.69
CA PHE A 91 -4.64 0.56 12.53
C PHE A 91 -4.23 1.16 13.87
N ASN A 92 -2.98 1.57 13.97
CA ASN A 92 -2.44 2.21 15.16
C ASN A 92 -2.34 3.74 14.98
N PRO A 93 -3.27 4.53 15.54
CA PRO A 93 -3.26 5.99 15.38
C PRO A 93 -2.03 6.67 15.99
N LYS A 94 -1.30 6.00 16.90
CA LYS A 94 -0.08 6.53 17.52
C LYS A 94 1.13 6.53 16.57
N THR A 95 1.09 5.72 15.51
CA THR A 95 2.14 5.66 14.49
C THR A 95 1.97 6.71 13.39
N VAL A 96 0.83 7.40 13.37
CA VAL A 96 0.53 8.45 12.39
C VAL A 96 1.39 9.68 12.68
N SER A 97 2.08 10.17 11.65
CA SER A 97 2.90 11.38 11.74
C SER A 97 2.07 12.60 12.13
N HIS A 98 2.65 13.47 12.97
CA HIS A 98 2.02 14.75 13.34
C HIS A 98 1.70 15.63 12.12
N ILE A 99 2.40 15.46 11.00
CA ILE A 99 2.11 16.18 9.75
C ILE A 99 0.76 15.73 9.17
N ILE A 100 0.49 14.43 9.16
CA ILE A 100 -0.81 13.88 8.73
C ILE A 100 -1.95 14.38 9.62
N LEU A 101 -1.72 14.42 10.94
CA LEU A 101 -2.68 14.97 11.89
C LEU A 101 -2.92 16.47 11.65
N ALA A 102 -1.86 17.26 11.42
CA ALA A 102 -1.95 18.68 11.11
C ALA A 102 -2.68 18.99 9.79
N LYS A 103 -2.70 18.05 8.84
CA LYS A 103 -3.49 18.12 7.60
C LYS A 103 -4.94 17.69 7.78
N HIS A 104 -5.34 17.24 8.98
CA HIS A 104 -6.68 16.75 9.31
C HIS A 104 -7.16 15.60 8.41
N ILE A 105 -6.25 14.78 7.90
CA ILE A 105 -6.56 13.68 6.99
C ILE A 105 -7.41 12.63 7.72
N THR A 106 -7.00 12.22 8.92
CA THR A 106 -7.70 11.20 9.71
C THR A 106 -9.06 11.66 10.26
N GLU A 107 -9.29 12.98 10.34
CA GLU A 107 -10.53 13.58 10.82
C GLU A 107 -11.49 13.94 9.66
N TRP A 108 -11.07 13.72 8.43
CA TRP A 108 -11.84 14.05 7.24
C TRP A 108 -13.14 13.25 7.18
N LYS A 109 -14.27 13.94 7.05
CA LYS A 109 -15.59 13.33 6.84
C LYS A 109 -15.79 13.00 5.37
N TYR A 110 -15.08 11.99 4.90
CA TYR A 110 -14.94 11.63 3.48
C TYR A 110 -16.13 10.85 2.90
N GLN A 111 -16.99 10.25 3.73
CA GLN A 111 -17.97 9.23 3.32
C GLN A 111 -18.96 9.72 2.24
N SER A 112 -19.28 11.01 2.21
CA SER A 112 -20.13 11.57 1.17
C SER A 112 -19.45 11.73 -0.18
N LEU A 113 -18.11 11.85 -0.20
CA LEU A 113 -17.30 12.02 -1.40
C LEU A 113 -16.66 10.68 -1.84
N LEU A 114 -16.32 9.85 -0.86
CA LEU A 114 -15.69 8.54 -1.06
C LEU A 114 -16.61 7.44 -0.48
N PRO A 115 -17.66 7.00 -1.20
CA PRO A 115 -18.48 5.86 -0.76
C PRO A 115 -17.69 4.55 -0.80
N GLU A 116 -18.15 3.53 -0.07
CA GLU A 116 -17.49 2.21 -0.01
C GLU A 116 -17.29 1.56 -1.39
N THR A 117 -18.21 1.82 -2.33
CA THR A 117 -18.07 1.36 -3.72
C THR A 117 -18.40 2.49 -4.67
N LEU A 118 -17.60 2.65 -5.72
CA LEU A 118 -17.75 3.68 -6.74
C LEU A 118 -17.25 3.19 -8.10
N GLU A 119 -18.11 3.23 -9.12
CA GLU A 119 -17.78 2.84 -10.51
C GLU A 119 -17.16 1.43 -10.64
N GLY A 120 -17.52 0.49 -9.75
CA GLY A 120 -16.98 -0.87 -9.73
C GLY A 120 -15.73 -1.07 -8.87
N PHE A 121 -15.16 0.02 -8.32
CA PHE A 121 -14.05 -0.01 -7.38
C PHE A 121 -14.55 -0.06 -5.94
N THR A 122 -13.79 -0.68 -5.06
CA THR A 122 -14.01 -0.72 -3.61
C THR A 122 -13.02 0.19 -2.91
N LEU A 123 -13.49 1.02 -1.97
CA LEU A 123 -12.62 1.84 -1.11
C LEU A 123 -11.86 0.92 -0.14
N PHE A 124 -10.63 0.59 -0.51
CA PHE A 124 -9.82 -0.41 0.18
C PHE A 124 -9.02 0.22 1.34
N ILE A 125 -8.29 1.30 1.07
CA ILE A 125 -7.65 2.11 2.11
C ILE A 125 -8.48 3.36 2.31
N ARG A 126 -8.70 3.74 3.59
CA ARG A 126 -9.54 4.86 3.97
C ARG A 126 -8.74 6.02 4.54
N PRO A 127 -9.19 7.29 4.35
CA PRO A 127 -8.53 8.45 4.96
C PRO A 127 -8.43 8.41 6.48
N SER A 128 -9.34 7.71 7.15
CA SER A 128 -9.28 7.50 8.61
C SER A 128 -8.10 6.64 9.05
N GLU A 129 -7.57 5.81 8.15
CA GLU A 129 -6.53 4.81 8.39
C GLU A 129 -5.44 4.88 7.31
N PRO A 130 -4.75 6.04 7.16
CA PRO A 130 -3.78 6.23 6.10
C PRO A 130 -2.55 5.33 6.30
N VAL A 131 -2.08 4.74 5.24
CA VAL A 131 -0.95 3.80 5.29
C VAL A 131 0.35 4.51 4.97
N ARG A 132 1.32 4.44 5.90
CA ARG A 132 2.67 4.95 5.67
C ARG A 132 3.44 4.00 4.77
N ILE A 133 3.98 4.55 3.68
CA ILE A 133 4.86 3.83 2.77
C ILE A 133 6.29 4.42 2.79
N THR A 134 7.15 3.82 2.00
CA THR A 134 8.51 4.28 1.76
C THR A 134 8.54 5.74 1.29
N ASN A 135 9.69 6.41 1.44
CA ASN A 135 9.93 7.78 0.92
C ASN A 135 9.08 8.91 1.55
N GLY A 136 8.60 8.72 2.78
CA GLY A 136 7.85 9.76 3.49
C GLY A 136 6.49 10.06 2.89
N SER A 137 5.92 9.12 2.13
CA SER A 137 4.57 9.22 1.62
C SER A 137 3.59 8.41 2.46
N TYR A 138 2.33 8.85 2.46
CA TYR A 138 1.19 8.12 2.97
C TYR A 138 0.21 7.87 1.85
N ILE A 139 -0.37 6.67 1.80
CA ILE A 139 -1.59 6.42 1.05
C ILE A 139 -2.73 7.00 1.88
N VAL A 140 -3.40 7.99 1.34
CA VAL A 140 -4.55 8.65 1.98
C VAL A 140 -5.81 7.82 1.77
N PHE A 141 -6.03 7.39 0.52
CA PHE A 141 -7.04 6.39 0.19
C PHE A 141 -6.67 5.66 -1.09
N ASP A 142 -7.27 4.47 -1.26
CA ASP A 142 -7.12 3.64 -2.44
C ASP A 142 -8.46 3.01 -2.80
N TYR A 143 -8.83 3.15 -4.06
CA TYR A 143 -9.95 2.45 -4.70
C TYR A 143 -9.42 1.32 -5.54
N GLU A 144 -9.80 0.07 -5.23
CA GLU A 144 -9.33 -1.13 -5.91
C GLU A 144 -10.43 -1.87 -6.68
N ASP A 145 -10.09 -2.34 -7.87
CA ASP A 145 -10.84 -3.34 -8.62
C ASP A 145 -9.93 -4.56 -8.90
N PHE A 146 -10.02 -5.57 -8.03
CA PHE A 146 -9.27 -6.82 -8.15
C PHE A 146 -9.64 -7.62 -9.40
N SER A 147 -10.81 -7.39 -10.00
CA SER A 147 -11.25 -8.10 -11.20
C SER A 147 -10.49 -7.69 -12.46
N CYS A 148 -9.90 -6.50 -12.44
CA CYS A 148 -9.12 -5.96 -13.56
C CYS A 148 -7.71 -5.49 -13.17
N ASP A 149 -7.18 -5.91 -12.01
CA ASP A 149 -5.86 -5.56 -11.51
C ASP A 149 -5.57 -4.06 -11.64
N SER A 150 -6.55 -3.24 -11.25
CA SER A 150 -6.49 -1.80 -11.44
C SER A 150 -6.93 -1.08 -10.17
N ASN A 151 -6.29 0.05 -9.89
CA ASN A 151 -6.63 0.87 -8.74
C ASN A 151 -6.44 2.37 -9.02
N PHE A 152 -6.95 3.19 -8.09
CA PHE A 152 -6.73 4.63 -8.04
C PHE A 152 -6.37 5.05 -6.63
N ILE A 153 -5.21 5.66 -6.47
CA ILE A 153 -4.60 5.97 -5.19
C ILE A 153 -4.41 7.47 -5.06
N ILE A 154 -4.73 8.03 -3.90
CA ILE A 154 -4.26 9.35 -3.50
C ILE A 154 -3.20 9.19 -2.41
N TYR A 155 -2.04 9.76 -2.69
CA TYR A 155 -0.92 9.88 -1.77
C TYR A 155 -0.83 11.27 -1.17
N TYR A 156 -0.18 11.36 -0.01
CA TYR A 156 0.37 12.59 0.53
C TYR A 156 1.86 12.42 0.79
N ASN A 157 2.70 13.25 0.18
CA ASN A 157 4.14 13.25 0.39
C ASN A 157 4.54 14.33 1.40
N MET A 158 5.09 13.90 2.54
CA MET A 158 5.45 14.81 3.64
C MET A 158 6.61 15.77 3.31
N PHE A 159 7.51 15.37 2.41
CA PHE A 159 8.67 16.21 2.05
C PHE A 159 8.32 17.29 1.03
N ARG A 160 7.33 17.01 0.17
CA ARG A 160 6.84 17.95 -0.84
C ARG A 160 5.65 18.76 -0.37
N ASP A 161 5.07 18.38 0.78
CA ASP A 161 3.82 18.93 1.31
C ASP A 161 2.68 18.92 0.28
N GLU A 162 2.48 17.78 -0.40
CA GLU A 162 1.63 17.69 -1.57
C GLU A 162 0.83 16.39 -1.60
N PHE A 163 -0.45 16.50 -1.92
CA PHE A 163 -1.27 15.38 -2.37
C PHE A 163 -1.08 15.16 -3.85
N PHE A 164 -1.05 13.92 -4.30
CA PHE A 164 -0.99 13.57 -5.71
C PHE A 164 -1.73 12.26 -5.99
N GLY A 165 -2.20 12.10 -7.24
CA GLY A 165 -2.93 10.92 -7.69
C GLY A 165 -2.08 10.01 -8.57
N GLU A 166 -2.22 8.71 -8.38
CA GLU A 166 -1.69 7.66 -9.25
C GLU A 166 -2.80 6.66 -9.55
N ALA A 167 -2.87 6.18 -10.77
CA ALA A 167 -3.65 4.99 -11.10
C ALA A 167 -2.73 3.87 -11.54
N ARG A 168 -3.18 2.62 -11.38
CA ARG A 168 -2.59 1.46 -12.04
C ARG A 168 -3.67 0.81 -12.87
N ILE A 169 -3.37 0.58 -14.12
CA ILE A 169 -4.29 -0.04 -15.09
C ILE A 169 -3.67 -1.36 -15.53
N ASN A 170 -4.28 -2.49 -15.18
CA ASN A 170 -3.69 -3.82 -15.33
C ASN A 170 -2.25 -3.88 -14.75
N ASN A 171 -2.06 -3.37 -13.54
CA ASN A 171 -0.78 -3.22 -12.84
C ASN A 171 0.25 -2.27 -13.48
N ILE A 172 -0.12 -1.52 -14.52
CA ILE A 172 0.78 -0.54 -15.16
C ILE A 172 0.50 0.84 -14.58
N PRO A 173 1.50 1.53 -13.98
CA PRO A 173 1.32 2.87 -13.45
C PRO A 173 0.90 3.88 -14.52
N ASP A 174 -0.04 4.76 -14.16
CA ASP A 174 -0.58 5.81 -15.02
C ASP A 174 -0.72 7.10 -14.20
N MET A 175 0.22 8.02 -14.41
CA MET A 175 0.30 9.27 -13.65
C MET A 175 -0.68 10.31 -14.17
N ASN A 176 -1.34 11.01 -13.24
CA ASN A 176 -2.25 12.09 -13.56
C ASN A 176 -2.11 13.21 -12.52
N TYR A 177 -1.74 14.40 -12.98
CA TYR A 177 -1.49 15.58 -12.14
C TYR A 177 -2.76 16.38 -11.78
N VAL A 178 -3.95 15.94 -12.19
CA VAL A 178 -5.22 16.63 -11.93
C VAL A 178 -5.48 16.77 -10.43
N PHE A 179 -5.05 15.80 -9.63
CA PHE A 179 -5.29 15.74 -8.19
C PHE A 179 -4.20 16.41 -7.34
N ASP A 180 -3.11 16.90 -7.95
CA ASP A 180 -2.01 17.53 -7.22
C ASP A 180 -2.52 18.76 -6.46
N SER A 181 -2.30 18.79 -5.15
CA SER A 181 -2.81 19.83 -4.26
C SER A 181 -2.03 19.91 -2.96
N GLN A 182 -1.94 21.09 -2.36
CA GLN A 182 -1.26 21.27 -1.07
C GLN A 182 -2.23 21.25 0.12
N LYS A 183 -3.52 21.48 -0.13
CA LYS A 183 -4.55 21.54 0.90
C LYS A 183 -5.59 20.46 0.69
N LEU A 184 -6.07 19.89 1.80
CA LEU A 184 -7.14 18.89 1.76
C LEU A 184 -8.43 19.44 1.10
N SER A 185 -8.77 20.72 1.34
CA SER A 185 -9.94 21.36 0.72
C SER A 185 -9.82 21.43 -0.81
N GLU A 186 -8.64 21.75 -1.32
CA GLU A 186 -8.37 21.77 -2.77
C GLU A 186 -8.47 20.35 -3.36
N LEU A 187 -7.93 19.35 -2.68
CA LEU A 187 -8.09 17.95 -3.07
C LEU A 187 -9.57 17.56 -3.14
N GLN A 188 -10.38 17.95 -2.14
CA GLN A 188 -11.82 17.66 -2.10
C GLN A 188 -12.57 18.26 -3.30
N GLU A 189 -12.24 19.49 -3.69
CA GLU A 189 -12.82 20.14 -4.88
C GLU A 189 -12.45 19.36 -6.15
N LYS A 190 -11.19 18.98 -6.31
CA LYS A 190 -10.70 18.19 -7.46
C LYS A 190 -11.33 16.80 -7.50
N LEU A 191 -11.45 16.13 -6.37
CA LEU A 191 -12.14 14.84 -6.29
C LEU A 191 -13.61 14.94 -6.67
N THR A 192 -14.31 15.99 -6.24
CA THR A 192 -15.72 16.23 -6.61
C THR A 192 -15.90 16.33 -8.13
N LEU A 193 -14.94 16.91 -8.83
CA LEU A 193 -15.01 17.14 -10.27
C LEU A 193 -14.47 15.96 -11.10
N HIS A 194 -13.45 15.27 -10.61
CA HIS A 194 -12.64 14.40 -11.45
C HIS A 194 -12.59 12.94 -11.01
N LEU A 195 -13.03 12.58 -9.79
CA LEU A 195 -12.91 11.20 -9.30
C LEU A 195 -13.72 10.21 -10.14
N ILE A 196 -15.01 10.47 -10.35
CA ILE A 196 -15.88 9.58 -11.13
C ILE A 196 -15.37 9.45 -12.57
N PRO A 197 -15.13 10.54 -13.31
CA PRO A 197 -14.56 10.44 -14.67
C PRO A 197 -13.25 9.65 -14.71
N ARG A 198 -12.39 9.79 -13.70
CA ARG A 198 -11.13 9.06 -13.63
C ARG A 198 -11.32 7.57 -13.43
N LEU A 199 -12.18 7.15 -12.50
CA LEU A 199 -12.48 5.73 -12.28
C LEU A 199 -13.11 5.07 -13.52
N GLN A 200 -14.01 5.77 -14.21
CA GLN A 200 -14.62 5.32 -15.46
C GLN A 200 -13.57 5.14 -16.57
N GLU A 201 -12.63 6.10 -16.69
CA GLU A 201 -11.52 6.01 -17.64
C GLU A 201 -10.63 4.78 -17.37
N ILE A 202 -10.24 4.58 -16.09
CA ILE A 202 -9.42 3.42 -15.67
C ILE A 202 -10.13 2.12 -16.06
N HIS A 203 -11.41 1.99 -15.72
CA HIS A 203 -12.19 0.80 -16.00
C HIS A 203 -12.33 0.53 -17.51
N GLN A 204 -12.55 1.57 -18.32
CA GLN A 204 -12.61 1.45 -19.78
C GLN A 204 -11.27 0.97 -20.35
N ARG A 205 -10.17 1.62 -19.96
CA ARG A 205 -8.81 1.26 -20.45
C ARG A 205 -8.40 -0.14 -20.01
N ALA A 206 -8.75 -0.55 -18.80
CA ALA A 206 -8.48 -1.90 -18.31
C ALA A 206 -9.20 -2.97 -19.15
N LYS A 207 -10.43 -2.71 -19.58
CA LYS A 207 -11.20 -3.60 -20.47
C LYS A 207 -10.64 -3.65 -21.90
N GLU A 208 -10.17 -2.54 -22.42
CA GLU A 208 -9.59 -2.45 -23.77
C GLU A 208 -8.28 -3.22 -23.88
N ALA A 209 -7.44 -3.16 -22.86
CA ALA A 209 -6.15 -3.85 -22.82
C ALA A 209 -6.27 -5.39 -22.70
N ARG A 210 -7.46 -5.92 -22.36
CA ARG A 210 -7.73 -7.36 -22.24
C ARG A 210 -8.37 -7.97 -23.49
N LYS A 211 -8.64 -7.17 -24.50
CA LYS A 211 -9.15 -7.61 -25.81
C LYS A 211 -8.02 -7.91 -26.79
#